data_6f01a371858f1f030c868669cd26cc1a
#
_entry.id   6f01a371858f1f030c868669cd26cc1a
#
_cell.length_a   1.000
_cell.length_b   1.000
_cell.length_c   1.000
_cell.angle_alpha   90.00
_cell.angle_beta   90.00
_cell.angle_gamma   90.00
#
_symmetry.space_group_name_H-M   'P 1'
#
loop_
_entity.id
_entity.type
_entity.pdbx_description
1 polymer ?
#
loop_
_entity_poly.entity_id
_entity_poly.type
_entity_poly.pdbx_seq_one_letter_code
_entity_poly.pdbx_strand_id
1 'polypeptide(L)'
;LGMALARRYQNKPCEVVSIIGDGAMTAGMAFEALNDAVAHSADLMVVLNDNDMSISCSTGGFAKHLAAIWERGEFVNVTEQGEAYVQPHPEWLYNSRLHSAATDAADNLFQAIGFDYFGPYDGHDVKQLVHVFNALKKRKG
;
A
#
# COMPACT_ATOMS: atom_id res chain seq x y z
N LEU A 1 13.39 2.97 -5.51
CA LEU A 1 13.60 4.41 -5.39
C LEU A 1 14.56 4.94 -6.47
N GLY A 2 15.79 4.43 -6.57
CA GLY A 2 16.78 4.94 -7.54
C GLY A 2 16.27 4.99 -8.99
N MET A 3 15.48 4.01 -9.43
CA MET A 3 14.86 4.02 -10.76
C MET A 3 13.85 5.15 -10.93
N ALA A 4 13.05 5.44 -9.90
CA ALA A 4 12.09 6.54 -9.92
C ALA A 4 12.80 7.91 -10.03
N LEU A 5 13.84 8.10 -9.26
CA LEU A 5 14.67 9.31 -9.35
C LEU A 5 15.39 9.44 -10.70
N ALA A 6 15.99 8.35 -11.20
CA ALA A 6 16.67 8.35 -12.50
C ALA A 6 15.70 8.67 -13.65
N ARG A 7 14.45 8.11 -13.61
CA ARG A 7 13.39 8.43 -14.55
C ARG A 7 13.13 9.94 -14.61
N ARG A 8 12.96 10.56 -13.43
CA ARG A 8 12.71 12.01 -13.30
C ARG A 8 13.84 12.83 -13.92
N TYR A 9 15.11 12.50 -13.59
CA TYR A 9 16.27 13.20 -14.15
C TYR A 9 16.43 13.01 -15.65
N GLN A 10 16.06 11.84 -16.18
CA GLN A 10 16.13 11.52 -17.61
C GLN A 10 14.88 11.92 -18.38
N ASN A 11 13.86 12.46 -17.71
CA ASN A 11 12.56 12.83 -18.30
C ASN A 11 11.94 11.69 -19.14
N LYS A 12 12.01 10.45 -18.63
CA LYS A 12 11.48 9.28 -19.33
C LYS A 12 10.01 9.05 -18.98
N PRO A 13 9.14 8.82 -19.97
CA PRO A 13 7.72 8.54 -19.75
C PRO A 13 7.51 7.06 -19.38
N CYS A 14 7.92 6.64 -18.20
CA CYS A 14 7.70 5.27 -17.70
C CYS A 14 7.23 5.32 -16.25
N GLU A 15 6.39 4.39 -15.85
CA GLU A 15 5.99 4.24 -14.45
C GLU A 15 6.97 3.32 -13.72
N VAL A 16 7.21 3.61 -12.45
CA VAL A 16 8.03 2.76 -11.59
C VAL A 16 7.15 2.17 -10.52
N VAL A 17 7.05 0.85 -10.50
CA VAL A 17 6.25 0.10 -9.53
C VAL A 17 7.19 -0.81 -8.75
N SER A 18 7.10 -0.76 -7.43
CA SER A 18 7.80 -1.68 -6.51
C SER A 18 6.77 -2.60 -5.88
N ILE A 19 6.95 -3.90 -6.00
CA ILE A 19 6.11 -4.90 -5.32
C ILE A 19 6.94 -5.48 -4.19
N ILE A 20 6.41 -5.42 -2.97
CA ILE A 20 7.09 -5.87 -1.76
C ILE A 20 6.14 -6.69 -0.88
N GLY A 21 6.62 -7.81 -0.35
CA GLY A 21 5.87 -8.60 0.61
C GLY A 21 5.87 -7.99 2.02
N ASP A 22 4.87 -8.31 2.83
CA ASP A 22 4.70 -7.87 4.21
C ASP A 22 5.95 -8.16 5.07
N GLY A 23 6.49 -9.38 4.99
CA GLY A 23 7.71 -9.74 5.70
C GLY A 23 8.94 -8.95 5.25
N ALA A 24 9.08 -8.67 3.95
CA ALA A 24 10.19 -7.88 3.42
C ALA A 24 10.06 -6.39 3.78
N MET A 25 8.84 -5.89 3.97
CA MET A 25 8.58 -4.52 4.41
C MET A 25 9.11 -4.25 5.83
N THR A 26 9.30 -5.28 6.66
CA THR A 26 9.88 -5.13 8.00
C THR A 26 11.39 -4.83 7.99
N ALA A 27 12.05 -4.95 6.84
CA ALA A 27 13.47 -4.63 6.72
C ALA A 27 13.71 -3.11 6.79
N GLY A 28 14.69 -2.67 7.57
CA GLY A 28 15.00 -1.25 7.77
C GLY A 28 15.22 -0.50 6.46
N MET A 29 15.88 -1.11 5.48
CA MET A 29 16.13 -0.53 4.17
C MET A 29 14.83 -0.19 3.40
N ALA A 30 13.74 -0.94 3.61
CA ALA A 30 12.45 -0.64 3.01
C ALA A 30 11.88 0.68 3.56
N PHE A 31 11.93 0.87 4.88
CA PHE A 31 11.50 2.11 5.53
C PHE A 31 12.37 3.31 5.16
N GLU A 32 13.69 3.12 5.08
CA GLU A 32 14.60 4.17 4.61
C GLU A 32 14.25 4.60 3.19
N ALA A 33 13.99 3.65 2.30
CA ALA A 33 13.61 3.95 0.92
C ALA A 33 12.26 4.67 0.82
N LEU A 34 11.27 4.31 1.64
CA LEU A 34 9.97 4.99 1.70
C LEU A 34 10.14 6.43 2.20
N ASN A 35 10.86 6.62 3.30
CA ASN A 35 11.13 7.95 3.85
C ASN A 35 11.83 8.86 2.84
N ASP A 36 12.82 8.35 2.13
CA ASP A 36 13.57 9.09 1.14
C ASP A 36 12.74 9.36 -0.14
N ALA A 37 11.84 8.44 -0.51
CA ALA A 37 10.92 8.63 -1.62
C ALA A 37 10.02 9.86 -1.40
N VAL A 38 9.47 10.01 -0.20
CA VAL A 38 8.65 11.18 0.17
C VAL A 38 9.48 12.45 0.18
N ALA A 39 10.67 12.42 0.79
CA ALA A 39 11.57 13.59 0.85
C ALA A 39 11.94 14.13 -0.54
N HIS A 40 11.99 13.26 -1.54
CA HIS A 40 12.30 13.64 -2.92
C HIS A 40 11.06 13.77 -3.83
N SER A 41 9.85 13.62 -3.29
CA SER A 41 8.61 13.56 -4.09
C SER A 41 8.78 12.62 -5.28
N ALA A 42 9.25 11.41 -5.01
CA ALA A 42 9.53 10.42 -6.04
C ALA A 42 8.21 9.81 -6.54
N ASP A 43 7.95 9.92 -7.84
CA ASP A 43 6.80 9.30 -8.49
C ASP A 43 7.02 7.77 -8.54
N LEU A 44 6.59 7.10 -7.47
CA LEU A 44 6.83 5.69 -7.19
C LEU A 44 5.53 5.05 -6.66
N MET A 45 5.03 4.05 -7.37
CA MET A 45 3.95 3.20 -6.87
C MET A 45 4.55 2.03 -6.06
N VAL A 46 4.09 1.87 -4.83
CA VAL A 46 4.46 0.73 -3.97
C VAL A 46 3.25 -0.17 -3.79
N VAL A 47 3.39 -1.42 -4.18
CA VAL A 47 2.37 -2.46 -3.98
C VAL A 47 2.82 -3.34 -2.82
N LEU A 48 2.14 -3.25 -1.68
CA LEU A 48 2.34 -4.14 -0.56
C LEU A 48 1.50 -5.40 -0.78
N ASN A 49 2.18 -6.53 -0.97
CA ASN A 49 1.55 -7.83 -1.09
C ASN A 49 1.55 -8.52 0.27
N ASP A 50 0.38 -8.52 0.91
CA ASP A 50 0.17 -9.19 2.18
C ASP A 50 -0.65 -10.46 1.95
N ASN A 51 -0.07 -11.61 2.25
CA ASN A 51 -0.72 -12.92 2.14
C ASN A 51 -0.67 -13.70 3.45
N ASP A 52 -0.32 -13.05 4.55
CA ASP A 52 -0.11 -13.65 5.88
C ASP A 52 0.85 -14.87 5.85
N MET A 53 1.67 -14.95 4.80
CA MET A 53 2.62 -16.05 4.56
C MET A 53 4.04 -15.50 4.51
N SER A 54 4.72 -15.52 5.64
CA SER A 54 6.17 -15.38 5.69
C SER A 54 6.81 -16.75 6.05
N ILE A 55 8.13 -16.87 5.89
CA ILE A 55 8.89 -18.07 6.30
C ILE A 55 8.72 -18.35 7.80
N SER A 56 8.41 -17.33 8.58
CA SER A 56 8.00 -17.38 9.98
C SER A 56 6.80 -16.44 10.18
N CYS A 57 5.97 -16.68 11.22
CA CYS A 57 4.87 -15.76 11.53
C CYS A 57 5.37 -14.33 11.61
N SER A 58 4.70 -13.41 10.91
CA SER A 58 4.99 -12.00 10.97
C SER A 58 4.85 -11.49 12.41
N THR A 59 5.95 -11.00 12.98
CA THR A 59 6.01 -10.52 14.37
C THR A 59 6.43 -9.06 14.40
N GLY A 60 6.01 -8.35 15.46
CA GLY A 60 6.44 -6.97 15.68
C GLY A 60 5.36 -5.93 15.44
N GLY A 61 5.74 -4.67 15.64
CA GLY A 61 4.81 -3.53 15.56
C GLY A 61 4.22 -3.33 14.16
N PHE A 62 4.98 -3.60 13.12
CA PHE A 62 4.52 -3.42 11.74
C PHE A 62 3.42 -4.45 11.37
N ALA A 63 3.60 -5.71 11.72
CA ALA A 63 2.56 -6.73 11.51
C ALA A 63 1.26 -6.39 12.25
N LYS A 64 1.36 -5.90 13.50
CA LYS A 64 0.21 -5.41 14.26
C LYS A 64 -0.46 -4.22 13.59
N HIS A 65 0.34 -3.31 13.02
CA HIS A 65 -0.18 -2.14 12.30
C HIS A 65 -0.93 -2.55 11.03
N LEU A 66 -0.41 -3.49 10.24
CA LEU A 66 -1.12 -4.02 9.06
C LEU A 66 -2.45 -4.68 9.47
N ALA A 67 -2.43 -5.54 10.49
CA ALA A 67 -3.65 -6.14 11.01
C ALA A 67 -4.68 -5.07 11.43
N ALA A 68 -4.26 -4.00 12.10
CA ALA A 68 -5.14 -2.91 12.48
C ALA A 68 -5.72 -2.13 11.28
N ILE A 69 -5.00 -1.99 10.18
CA ILE A 69 -5.53 -1.40 8.94
C ILE A 69 -6.67 -2.29 8.39
N TRP A 70 -6.48 -3.59 8.38
CA TRP A 70 -7.49 -4.56 7.95
C TRP A 70 -8.76 -4.52 8.81
N GLU A 71 -8.62 -4.32 10.11
CA GLU A 71 -9.74 -4.32 11.06
C GLU A 71 -10.57 -3.03 11.07
N ARG A 72 -10.00 -1.91 10.65
CA ARG A 72 -10.68 -0.60 10.72
C ARG A 72 -11.87 -0.43 9.80
N GLY A 73 -12.01 -1.26 8.80
CA GLY A 73 -13.16 -1.24 7.95
C GLY A 73 -13.25 -0.10 6.94
N GLU A 74 -12.24 0.71 6.83
CA GLU A 74 -12.20 1.78 5.83
C GLU A 74 -11.33 1.37 4.64
N PHE A 75 -11.97 1.22 3.50
CA PHE A 75 -11.31 0.97 2.23
C PHE A 75 -11.18 2.27 1.46
N VAL A 76 -9.95 2.64 1.12
CA VAL A 76 -9.73 3.75 0.21
C VAL A 76 -9.62 3.17 -1.20
N ASN A 77 -10.61 3.46 -2.02
CA ASN A 77 -10.67 3.03 -3.41
C ASN A 77 -10.41 4.23 -4.34
N VAL A 78 -10.32 3.97 -5.64
CA VAL A 78 -10.01 4.96 -6.65
C VAL A 78 -11.05 4.91 -7.77
N THR A 79 -11.53 6.08 -8.20
CA THR A 79 -12.41 6.22 -9.36
C THR A 79 -11.63 6.06 -10.67
N GLU A 80 -12.31 5.90 -11.80
CA GLU A 80 -11.67 5.87 -13.12
C GLU A 80 -10.86 7.14 -13.43
N GLN A 81 -11.22 8.26 -12.81
CA GLN A 81 -10.54 9.55 -12.93
C GLN A 81 -9.32 9.66 -12.01
N GLY A 82 -9.13 8.70 -11.10
CA GLY A 82 -8.02 8.68 -10.15
C GLY A 82 -8.33 9.39 -8.81
N GLU A 83 -9.58 9.71 -8.51
CA GLU A 83 -10.00 10.31 -7.25
C GLU A 83 -10.19 9.25 -6.18
N ALA A 84 -9.74 9.54 -4.96
CA ALA A 84 -9.90 8.64 -3.81
C ALA A 84 -11.31 8.73 -3.23
N TYR A 85 -11.89 7.59 -2.85
CA TYR A 85 -13.14 7.54 -2.09
C TYR A 85 -13.13 6.39 -1.08
N VAL A 86 -13.85 6.56 0.02
CA VAL A 86 -13.93 5.54 1.08
C VAL A 86 -15.12 4.62 0.81
N GLN A 87 -14.88 3.33 0.90
CA GLN A 87 -15.92 2.30 0.81
C GLN A 87 -16.06 1.54 2.14
N PRO A 88 -17.25 1.03 2.49
CA PRO A 88 -17.41 0.10 3.60
C PRO A 88 -16.70 -1.23 3.31
N HIS A 89 -16.38 -1.95 4.35
CA HIS A 89 -15.74 -3.27 4.30
C HIS A 89 -16.44 -4.23 3.34
N PRO A 90 -15.74 -4.85 2.39
CA PRO A 90 -16.29 -5.96 1.63
C PRO A 90 -16.44 -7.21 2.51
N GLU A 91 -17.51 -7.98 2.25
CA GLU A 91 -17.85 -9.17 3.05
C GLU A 91 -16.73 -10.23 3.11
N TRP A 92 -15.89 -10.35 2.07
CA TRP A 92 -14.78 -11.32 2.05
C TRP A 92 -13.74 -11.08 3.15
N LEU A 93 -13.60 -9.86 3.62
CA LEU A 93 -12.65 -9.52 4.67
C LEU A 93 -13.08 -10.04 6.05
N TYR A 94 -14.37 -10.13 6.33
CA TYR A 94 -14.89 -10.68 7.58
C TYR A 94 -14.53 -12.17 7.77
N ASN A 95 -14.22 -12.87 6.69
CA ASN A 95 -13.87 -14.28 6.70
C ASN A 95 -12.35 -14.52 6.84
N SER A 96 -11.52 -13.49 6.80
CA SER A 96 -10.09 -13.63 7.05
C SER A 96 -9.81 -13.78 8.55
N ARG A 97 -8.88 -14.67 8.91
CA ARG A 97 -8.58 -15.07 10.31
C ARG A 97 -7.89 -13.97 11.15
N LEU A 98 -7.82 -12.76 10.65
CA LEU A 98 -7.11 -11.63 11.25
C LEU A 98 -8.00 -10.82 12.20
N HIS A 99 -8.65 -11.47 13.16
CA HIS A 99 -9.33 -10.75 14.25
C HIS A 99 -8.37 -10.61 15.42
N SER A 100 -7.64 -9.52 15.49
CA SER A 100 -6.96 -9.08 16.69
C SER A 100 -7.39 -7.66 17.07
N ALA A 101 -7.51 -7.44 18.36
CA ALA A 101 -8.18 -6.28 18.97
C ALA A 101 -7.83 -4.91 18.35
N ALA A 102 -8.86 -4.21 17.93
CA ALA A 102 -8.80 -2.84 17.44
C ALA A 102 -8.07 -1.91 18.41
N THR A 103 -7.05 -1.23 17.93
CA THR A 103 -6.48 -0.08 18.64
C THR A 103 -7.04 1.20 18.03
N ASP A 104 -7.51 2.11 18.91
CA ASP A 104 -8.07 3.40 18.53
C ASP A 104 -7.17 4.15 17.52
N ALA A 105 -7.81 4.64 16.49
CA ALA A 105 -7.43 5.72 15.57
C ALA A 105 -5.94 6.12 15.53
N ALA A 106 -5.06 5.24 15.08
CA ALA A 106 -3.78 5.68 14.58
C ALA A 106 -3.89 5.84 13.06
N ASP A 107 -3.50 6.98 12.52
CA ASP A 107 -3.40 7.20 11.09
C ASP A 107 -2.61 6.06 10.45
N ASN A 108 -3.01 5.68 9.23
CA ASN A 108 -2.27 4.69 8.46
C ASN A 108 -0.81 5.18 8.35
N LEU A 109 0.14 4.34 8.77
CA LEU A 109 1.56 4.68 8.77
C LEU A 109 2.02 5.26 7.43
N PHE A 110 1.54 4.70 6.33
CA PHE A 110 1.92 5.16 4.99
C PHE A 110 1.43 6.58 4.71
N GLN A 111 0.21 6.91 5.13
CA GLN A 111 -0.33 8.27 5.03
C GLN A 111 0.40 9.22 5.98
N ALA A 112 0.72 8.77 7.19
CA ALA A 112 1.44 9.58 8.18
C ALA A 112 2.84 9.98 7.72
N ILE A 113 3.53 9.14 6.93
CA ILE A 113 4.83 9.47 6.33
C ILE A 113 4.72 10.21 4.99
N GLY A 114 3.51 10.39 4.44
CA GLY A 114 3.26 11.21 3.25
C GLY A 114 2.95 10.47 1.96
N PHE A 115 2.60 9.16 2.02
CA PHE A 115 2.09 8.44 0.86
C PHE A 115 0.57 8.57 0.73
N ASP A 116 0.08 8.64 -0.49
CA ASP A 116 -1.32 8.33 -0.79
C ASP A 116 -1.53 6.82 -0.64
N TYR A 117 -2.48 6.41 0.19
CA TYR A 117 -2.78 5.01 0.43
C TYR A 117 -4.11 4.62 -0.22
N PHE A 118 -4.11 3.47 -0.92
CA PHE A 118 -5.28 2.88 -1.55
C PHE A 118 -5.35 1.40 -1.20
N GLY A 119 -6.52 0.93 -0.88
CA GLY A 119 -6.74 -0.47 -0.51
C GLY A 119 -7.33 -0.61 0.90
N PRO A 120 -7.24 -1.80 1.45
CA PRO A 120 -6.69 -3.01 0.82
C PRO A 120 -7.61 -3.58 -0.28
N TYR A 121 -7.05 -4.33 -1.21
CA TYR A 121 -7.76 -4.97 -2.32
C TYR A 121 -7.59 -6.49 -2.29
N ASP A 122 -8.59 -7.24 -2.78
CA ASP A 122 -8.45 -8.68 -2.98
C ASP A 122 -7.44 -8.95 -4.12
N GLY A 123 -6.28 -9.52 -3.75
CA GLY A 123 -5.22 -9.86 -4.69
C GLY A 123 -5.61 -10.94 -5.72
N HIS A 124 -6.74 -11.65 -5.54
CA HIS A 124 -7.26 -12.64 -6.46
C HIS A 124 -8.29 -12.04 -7.45
N ASP A 125 -8.82 -10.85 -7.17
CA ASP A 125 -9.68 -10.14 -8.12
C ASP A 125 -8.85 -9.37 -9.16
N VAL A 126 -8.41 -10.09 -10.20
CA VAL A 126 -7.58 -9.53 -11.28
C VAL A 126 -8.28 -8.37 -11.99
N LYS A 127 -9.62 -8.39 -12.11
CA LYS A 127 -10.37 -7.31 -12.78
C LYS A 127 -10.29 -6.03 -11.98
N GLN A 128 -10.50 -6.13 -10.65
CA GLN A 128 -10.37 -5.00 -9.73
C GLN A 128 -8.93 -4.45 -9.75
N LEU A 129 -7.92 -5.31 -9.67
CA LEU A 129 -6.52 -4.89 -9.70
C LEU A 129 -6.16 -4.14 -10.98
N VAL A 130 -6.59 -4.65 -12.16
CA VAL A 130 -6.36 -3.98 -13.44
C VAL A 130 -7.04 -2.60 -13.47
N HIS A 131 -8.29 -2.49 -12.98
CA HIS A 131 -8.99 -1.22 -12.86
C HIS A 131 -8.22 -0.22 -11.99
N VAL A 132 -7.85 -0.64 -10.79
CA VAL A 132 -7.13 0.19 -9.81
C VAL A 132 -5.78 0.66 -10.37
N PHE A 133 -4.97 -0.23 -10.90
CA PHE A 133 -3.66 0.16 -11.44
C PHE A 133 -3.79 1.12 -12.63
N ASN A 134 -4.79 0.94 -13.50
CA ASN A 134 -5.04 1.87 -14.59
C ASN A 134 -5.51 3.25 -14.13
N ALA A 135 -6.26 3.32 -13.02
CA ALA A 135 -6.66 4.57 -12.41
C ALA A 135 -5.47 5.26 -11.73
N LEU A 136 -4.68 4.52 -10.94
CA LEU A 136 -3.52 5.06 -10.21
C LEU A 136 -2.43 5.59 -11.15
N LYS A 137 -2.22 4.99 -12.31
CA LYS A 137 -1.29 5.52 -13.33
C LYS A 137 -1.59 6.95 -13.78
N LYS A 138 -2.83 7.41 -13.64
CA LYS A 138 -3.23 8.77 -14.02
C LYS A 138 -2.87 9.80 -12.95
N ARG A 139 -2.61 9.35 -11.72
CA ARG A 139 -2.16 10.21 -10.63
C ARG A 139 -0.67 10.50 -10.80
N LYS A 140 -0.29 11.71 -10.47
CA LYS A 140 1.11 12.11 -10.34
C LYS A 140 1.35 12.36 -8.87
N GLY A 141 2.30 11.65 -8.31
CA GLY A 141 2.76 11.84 -6.93
C GLY A 141 3.80 12.94 -6.83
#